data_bd44467e06e88e12372c67df471db1cb
#
_entry.id   bd44467e06e88e12372c67df471db1cb
#
_cell.length_a   1.000
_cell.length_b   1.000
_cell.length_c   1.000
_cell.angle_alpha   90.00
_cell.angle_beta   90.00
_cell.angle_gamma   90.00
#
_symmetry.space_group_name_H-M   'P 1'
#
loop_
_entity.id
_entity.type
_entity.pdbx_description
1 polymer ?
#
loop_
_entity_poly.entity_id
_entity_poly.type
_entity_poly.pdbx_seq_one_letter_code
_entity_poly.pdbx_strand_id
1 'polypeptide(L)'
;DPSKFYIEYSGNIGLTQNMDMLLEVMKELKTTHPDIGLVFVGEGAYKAQVEEIVKRDNLTNVTMIPFQPYEDISYVFSLGDAGLVISKPGVGANSVPSKTWSIMSASRPVLANFDENELKDILAGNECGIFTKAGDKEAFKKSIIKLYENRELCKKYGTNGRQFVMDNLTREVGTQKYVDVIKEVCSEK
;
A
#
# COMPACT_ATOMS: atom_id res chain seq x y z
N ASP A 1 -11.01 -4.00 15.70
CA ASP A 1 -10.57 -4.91 16.78
C ASP A 1 -9.04 -4.86 16.89
N PRO A 2 -8.47 -4.35 17.99
CA PRO A 2 -7.01 -4.16 18.14
C PRO A 2 -6.21 -5.47 18.24
N SER A 3 -6.87 -6.61 18.44
CA SER A 3 -6.20 -7.91 18.45
C SER A 3 -5.92 -8.46 17.05
N LYS A 4 -6.60 -7.93 16.03
CA LYS A 4 -6.46 -8.35 14.63
C LYS A 4 -5.33 -7.62 13.91
N PHE A 5 -5.00 -8.10 12.73
CA PHE A 5 -4.08 -7.47 11.79
C PHE A 5 -4.86 -6.96 10.58
N TYR A 6 -4.76 -5.69 10.31
CA TYR A 6 -5.46 -5.11 9.18
C TYR A 6 -4.49 -4.66 8.10
N ILE A 7 -4.74 -5.10 6.88
CA ILE A 7 -4.15 -4.48 5.70
C ILE A 7 -5.12 -3.43 5.15
N GLU A 8 -4.62 -2.30 4.72
CA GLU A 8 -5.42 -1.17 4.29
C GLU A 8 -5.16 -0.86 2.82
N TYR A 9 -6.24 -0.65 2.07
CA TYR A 9 -6.21 -0.11 0.72
C TYR A 9 -6.99 1.19 0.67
N SER A 10 -6.31 2.31 0.43
CA SER A 10 -6.93 3.62 0.27
C SER A 10 -6.76 4.16 -1.14
N GLY A 11 -7.84 4.70 -1.71
CA GLY A 11 -7.84 5.40 -2.99
C GLY A 11 -8.82 4.86 -4.02
N ASN A 12 -8.48 5.01 -5.30
CA ASN A 12 -9.34 4.58 -6.41
C ASN A 12 -9.47 3.05 -6.47
N ILE A 13 -10.70 2.54 -6.31
CA ILE A 13 -11.06 1.14 -6.53
C ILE A 13 -11.40 0.98 -8.01
N GLY A 14 -10.35 0.91 -8.84
CA GLY A 14 -10.48 0.96 -10.29
C GLY A 14 -10.20 -0.37 -10.99
N LEU A 15 -10.31 -0.34 -12.31
CA LEU A 15 -10.12 -1.52 -13.17
C LEU A 15 -8.66 -1.97 -13.29
N THR A 16 -7.71 -1.07 -13.03
CA THR A 16 -6.27 -1.32 -13.15
C THR A 16 -5.65 -1.92 -11.89
N GLN A 17 -6.33 -1.81 -10.76
CA GLN A 17 -5.95 -2.46 -9.53
C GLN A 17 -6.44 -3.92 -9.55
N ASN A 18 -5.60 -4.83 -9.11
CA ASN A 18 -5.89 -6.27 -9.16
C ASN A 18 -6.78 -6.71 -7.97
N MET A 19 -8.01 -6.13 -7.91
CA MET A 19 -8.94 -6.35 -6.80
C MET A 19 -9.42 -7.79 -6.72
N ASP A 20 -9.63 -8.46 -7.86
CA ASP A 20 -10.07 -9.86 -7.88
C ASP A 20 -9.05 -10.77 -7.18
N MET A 21 -7.76 -10.63 -7.53
CA MET A 21 -6.69 -11.40 -6.87
C MET A 21 -6.62 -11.07 -5.36
N LEU A 22 -6.77 -9.80 -4.98
CA LEU A 22 -6.76 -9.40 -3.57
C LEU A 22 -7.92 -10.07 -2.80
N LEU A 23 -9.12 -10.09 -3.37
CA LEU A 23 -10.28 -10.73 -2.76
C LEU A 23 -10.15 -12.27 -2.70
N GLU A 24 -9.52 -12.89 -3.70
CA GLU A 24 -9.18 -14.31 -3.62
C GLU A 24 -8.21 -14.62 -2.47
N VAL A 25 -7.17 -13.78 -2.29
CA VAL A 25 -6.25 -13.89 -1.14
C VAL A 25 -7.01 -13.75 0.18
N MET A 26 -7.91 -12.77 0.29
CA MET A 26 -8.71 -12.57 1.51
C MET A 26 -9.67 -13.74 1.77
N LYS A 27 -10.20 -14.38 0.73
CA LYS A 27 -11.04 -15.57 0.84
C LYS A 27 -10.25 -16.76 1.43
N GLU A 28 -9.01 -16.96 1.00
CA GLU A 28 -8.14 -18.00 1.56
C GLU A 28 -7.73 -17.67 3.00
N LEU A 29 -7.34 -16.42 3.27
CA LEU A 29 -6.94 -15.97 4.60
C LEU A 29 -8.07 -16.04 5.62
N LYS A 30 -9.31 -15.79 5.22
CA LYS A 30 -10.48 -15.94 6.10
C LYS A 30 -10.53 -17.32 6.78
N THR A 31 -10.10 -18.38 6.08
CA THR A 31 -10.12 -19.75 6.59
C THR A 31 -8.85 -20.09 7.36
N THR A 32 -7.70 -19.62 6.88
CA THR A 32 -6.39 -20.02 7.43
C THR A 32 -5.88 -19.07 8.51
N HIS A 33 -6.20 -17.77 8.40
CA HIS A 33 -5.75 -16.69 9.29
C HIS A 33 -6.90 -15.72 9.56
N PRO A 34 -7.93 -16.10 10.33
CA PRO A 34 -9.16 -15.32 10.50
C PRO A 34 -8.97 -13.96 11.18
N ASP A 35 -7.81 -13.74 11.79
CA ASP A 35 -7.44 -12.48 12.41
C ASP A 35 -6.82 -11.47 11.42
N ILE A 36 -6.65 -11.85 10.15
CA ILE A 36 -6.23 -10.92 9.09
C ILE A 36 -7.47 -10.32 8.43
N GLY A 37 -7.60 -8.99 8.52
CA GLY A 37 -8.67 -8.22 7.88
C GLY A 37 -8.14 -7.30 6.77
N LEU A 38 -9.02 -6.96 5.84
CA LEU A 38 -8.78 -5.96 4.80
C LEU A 38 -9.76 -4.80 4.99
N VAL A 39 -9.24 -3.58 4.96
CA VAL A 39 -10.04 -2.36 4.97
C VAL A 39 -9.85 -1.64 3.63
N PHE A 40 -10.94 -1.46 2.90
CA PHE A 40 -10.98 -0.55 1.76
C PHE A 40 -11.48 0.82 2.19
N VAL A 41 -10.81 1.88 1.77
CA VAL A 41 -11.27 3.26 1.92
C VAL A 41 -11.25 3.94 0.57
N GLY A 42 -12.40 4.25 0.00
CA GLY A 42 -12.44 4.95 -1.27
C GLY A 42 -13.63 4.64 -2.16
N GLU A 43 -13.52 5.14 -3.38
CA GLU A 43 -14.51 5.00 -4.45
C GLU A 43 -13.81 4.57 -5.74
N GLY A 44 -14.59 4.19 -6.74
CA GLY A 44 -14.05 3.85 -8.05
C GLY A 44 -14.97 2.98 -8.89
N ALA A 45 -14.63 2.88 -10.17
CA ALA A 45 -15.48 2.19 -11.16
C ALA A 45 -15.63 0.67 -10.89
N TYR A 46 -14.76 0.07 -10.07
CA TYR A 46 -14.81 -1.35 -9.75
C TYR A 46 -15.40 -1.64 -8.35
N LYS A 47 -15.81 -0.60 -7.60
CA LYS A 47 -16.31 -0.75 -6.23
C LYS A 47 -17.53 -1.66 -6.14
N ALA A 48 -18.53 -1.47 -7.02
CA ALA A 48 -19.75 -2.28 -7.00
C ALA A 48 -19.46 -3.79 -7.18
N GLN A 49 -18.50 -4.13 -8.06
CA GLN A 49 -18.06 -5.51 -8.26
C GLN A 49 -17.34 -6.07 -7.02
N VAL A 50 -16.52 -5.26 -6.36
CA VAL A 50 -15.89 -5.64 -5.08
C VAL A 50 -16.95 -5.94 -4.03
N GLU A 51 -17.94 -5.07 -3.86
CA GLU A 51 -19.04 -5.25 -2.91
C GLU A 51 -19.87 -6.52 -3.20
N GLU A 52 -20.12 -6.79 -4.49
CA GLU A 52 -20.81 -8.00 -4.93
C GLU A 52 -20.01 -9.27 -4.56
N ILE A 53 -18.70 -9.29 -4.85
CA ILE A 53 -17.84 -10.43 -4.52
C ILE A 53 -17.75 -10.63 -2.99
N VAL A 54 -17.57 -9.55 -2.23
CA VAL A 54 -17.54 -9.60 -0.76
C VAL A 54 -18.80 -10.21 -0.19
N LYS A 55 -19.98 -9.82 -0.72
CA LYS A 55 -21.27 -10.37 -0.32
C LYS A 55 -21.45 -11.82 -0.76
N ARG A 56 -21.21 -12.12 -2.04
CA ARG A 56 -21.37 -13.46 -2.62
C ARG A 56 -20.51 -14.50 -1.89
N ASP A 57 -19.26 -14.19 -1.62
CA ASP A 57 -18.30 -15.09 -1.00
C ASP A 57 -18.28 -14.97 0.53
N ASN A 58 -19.19 -14.15 1.09
CA ASN A 58 -19.32 -13.89 2.53
C ASN A 58 -17.98 -13.55 3.18
N LEU A 59 -17.22 -12.59 2.61
CA LEU A 59 -15.89 -12.21 3.10
C LEU A 59 -16.01 -11.33 4.35
N THR A 60 -16.26 -11.95 5.50
CA THR A 60 -16.44 -11.27 6.80
C THR A 60 -15.16 -10.58 7.31
N ASN A 61 -14.02 -10.87 6.70
CA ASN A 61 -12.74 -10.22 6.97
C ASN A 61 -12.42 -9.05 6.03
N VAL A 62 -13.40 -8.58 5.25
CA VAL A 62 -13.28 -7.40 4.38
C VAL A 62 -14.27 -6.34 4.82
N THR A 63 -13.79 -5.12 5.05
CA THR A 63 -14.58 -3.95 5.44
C THR A 63 -14.48 -2.88 4.37
N MET A 64 -15.61 -2.32 3.95
CA MET A 64 -15.66 -1.21 2.99
C MET A 64 -16.03 0.07 3.73
N ILE A 65 -15.19 1.10 3.60
CA ILE A 65 -15.41 2.44 4.14
C ILE A 65 -15.53 3.41 2.96
N PRO A 66 -16.53 4.30 2.93
CA PRO A 66 -16.64 5.30 1.89
C PRO A 66 -15.43 6.25 1.87
N PHE A 67 -15.29 7.00 0.77
CA PHE A 67 -14.28 8.06 0.66
C PHE A 67 -14.38 9.01 1.86
N GLN A 68 -13.23 9.34 2.44
CA GLN A 68 -13.11 10.20 3.60
C GLN A 68 -12.62 11.60 3.19
N PRO A 69 -12.99 12.66 3.95
CA PRO A 69 -12.49 14.01 3.74
C PRO A 69 -10.96 14.08 3.78
N TYR A 70 -10.38 15.08 3.11
CA TYR A 70 -8.93 15.25 3.05
C TYR A 70 -8.29 15.46 4.45
N GLU A 71 -9.03 16.08 5.35
CA GLU A 71 -8.63 16.32 6.75
C GLU A 71 -8.35 15.02 7.50
N ASP A 72 -9.03 13.94 7.12
CA ASP A 72 -8.93 12.63 7.77
C ASP A 72 -7.90 11.71 7.12
N ILE A 73 -7.20 12.16 6.06
CA ILE A 73 -6.31 11.31 5.27
C ILE A 73 -5.20 10.64 6.10
N SER A 74 -4.69 11.32 7.13
CA SER A 74 -3.68 10.77 8.03
C SER A 74 -4.22 9.62 8.89
N TYR A 75 -5.48 9.70 9.30
CA TYR A 75 -6.17 8.63 10.02
C TYR A 75 -6.43 7.45 9.09
N VAL A 76 -6.86 7.72 7.86
CA VAL A 76 -7.11 6.69 6.84
C VAL A 76 -5.89 5.79 6.65
N PHE A 77 -4.71 6.37 6.37
CA PHE A 77 -3.48 5.57 6.21
C PHE A 77 -2.96 4.95 7.51
N SER A 78 -3.56 5.29 8.65
CA SER A 78 -3.24 4.71 9.96
C SER A 78 -4.20 3.60 10.38
N LEU A 79 -5.27 3.33 9.62
CA LEU A 79 -6.28 2.32 9.96
C LEU A 79 -5.72 0.89 9.95
N GLY A 80 -4.81 0.61 9.03
CA GLY A 80 -4.18 -0.70 8.89
C GLY A 80 -2.85 -0.81 9.62
N ASP A 81 -2.40 -2.05 9.82
CA ASP A 81 -1.03 -2.37 10.24
C ASP A 81 -0.05 -2.28 9.07
N ALA A 82 -0.53 -2.47 7.84
CA ALA A 82 0.21 -2.35 6.60
C ALA A 82 -0.66 -1.75 5.50
N GLY A 83 -0.06 -0.97 4.60
CA GLY A 83 -0.76 -0.37 3.47
C GLY A 83 -0.46 -1.09 2.14
N LEU A 84 -1.45 -1.14 1.26
CA LEU A 84 -1.40 -1.87 0.00
C LEU A 84 -1.10 -0.98 -1.21
N VAL A 85 -0.16 -1.44 -2.03
CA VAL A 85 0.11 -0.92 -3.38
C VAL A 85 -0.05 -2.08 -4.37
N ILE A 86 -1.12 -2.08 -5.15
CA ILE A 86 -1.49 -3.21 -5.99
C ILE A 86 -1.90 -2.76 -7.39
N SER A 87 -1.47 -3.49 -8.42
CA SER A 87 -1.88 -3.31 -9.82
C SER A 87 -2.03 -4.64 -10.54
N LYS A 88 -2.78 -4.63 -11.64
CA LYS A 88 -2.74 -5.72 -12.62
C LYS A 88 -1.37 -5.76 -13.30
N PRO A 89 -0.91 -6.93 -13.75
CA PRO A 89 0.32 -7.04 -14.53
C PRO A 89 0.29 -6.15 -15.79
N GLY A 90 1.41 -5.49 -16.06
CA GLY A 90 1.59 -4.65 -17.24
C GLY A 90 1.02 -3.22 -17.15
N VAL A 91 0.52 -2.82 -15.98
CA VAL A 91 -0.12 -1.50 -15.80
C VAL A 91 0.77 -0.53 -15.02
N GLY A 92 1.59 -1.02 -14.12
CA GLY A 92 2.30 -0.21 -13.12
C GLY A 92 3.75 0.13 -13.42
N ALA A 93 4.33 -0.37 -14.51
CA ALA A 93 5.78 -0.33 -14.76
C ALA A 93 6.40 1.09 -14.81
N ASN A 94 5.64 2.10 -15.22
CA ASN A 94 6.18 3.43 -15.55
C ASN A 94 6.04 4.46 -14.43
N SER A 95 5.58 4.10 -13.25
CA SER A 95 5.41 5.06 -12.14
C SER A 95 5.38 4.40 -10.78
N VAL A 96 5.93 5.07 -9.78
CA VAL A 96 5.73 4.71 -8.37
C VAL A 96 4.43 5.35 -7.88
N PRO A 97 3.45 4.57 -7.42
CA PRO A 97 2.17 5.11 -6.95
C PRO A 97 2.35 6.06 -5.75
N SER A 98 1.74 7.24 -5.81
CA SER A 98 1.85 8.27 -4.76
C SER A 98 1.40 7.80 -3.37
N LYS A 99 0.45 6.85 -3.31
CA LYS A 99 0.00 6.25 -2.04
C LYS A 99 1.13 5.56 -1.26
N THR A 100 2.20 5.12 -1.94
CA THR A 100 3.41 4.58 -1.31
C THR A 100 3.94 5.54 -0.24
N TRP A 101 4.04 6.81 -0.60
CA TRP A 101 4.57 7.86 0.29
C TRP A 101 3.62 8.16 1.44
N SER A 102 2.31 8.10 1.20
CA SER A 102 1.29 8.29 2.24
C SER A 102 1.32 7.16 3.29
N ILE A 103 1.43 5.90 2.83
CA ILE A 103 1.57 4.72 3.69
C ILE A 103 2.84 4.85 4.56
N MET A 104 3.97 5.16 3.94
CA MET A 104 5.25 5.33 4.63
C MET A 104 5.20 6.51 5.62
N SER A 105 4.55 7.63 5.25
CA SER A 105 4.35 8.79 6.14
C SER A 105 3.53 8.45 7.38
N ALA A 106 2.60 7.50 7.27
CA ALA A 106 1.81 6.99 8.39
C ALA A 106 2.57 5.95 9.25
N SER A 107 3.87 5.74 9.02
CA SER A 107 4.68 4.72 9.68
C SER A 107 4.13 3.30 9.48
N ARG A 108 3.60 3.01 8.30
CA ARG A 108 3.10 1.69 7.93
C ARG A 108 4.02 1.06 6.88
N PRO A 109 4.32 -0.25 6.98
CA PRO A 109 5.02 -0.95 5.93
C PRO A 109 4.19 -1.02 4.66
N VAL A 110 4.85 -0.97 3.51
CA VAL A 110 4.21 -1.13 2.21
C VAL A 110 4.18 -2.61 1.83
N LEU A 111 3.00 -3.14 1.52
CA LEU A 111 2.81 -4.42 0.86
C LEU A 111 2.52 -4.16 -0.62
N ALA A 112 3.50 -4.38 -1.48
CA ALA A 112 3.36 -4.15 -2.91
C ALA A 112 3.15 -5.48 -3.67
N ASN A 113 2.12 -5.51 -4.52
CA ASN A 113 1.99 -6.47 -5.61
C ASN A 113 1.88 -5.67 -6.91
N PHE A 114 3.03 -5.44 -7.54
CA PHE A 114 3.19 -4.41 -8.55
C PHE A 114 4.16 -4.85 -9.65
N ASP A 115 4.13 -4.16 -10.82
CA ASP A 115 5.14 -4.39 -11.84
C ASP A 115 6.52 -3.91 -11.35
N GLU A 116 7.58 -4.59 -11.78
CA GLU A 116 8.93 -4.23 -11.39
C GLU A 116 9.31 -2.84 -11.90
N ASN A 117 9.65 -1.98 -10.96
CA ASN A 117 10.14 -0.63 -11.18
C ASN A 117 10.93 -0.18 -9.92
N GLU A 118 11.26 1.10 -9.82
CA GLU A 118 12.00 1.67 -8.68
C GLU A 118 11.39 1.35 -7.31
N LEU A 119 10.07 1.09 -7.23
CA LEU A 119 9.41 0.73 -5.97
C LEU A 119 10.04 -0.50 -5.32
N LYS A 120 10.43 -1.50 -6.11
CA LYS A 120 11.10 -2.71 -5.63
C LYS A 120 12.39 -2.37 -4.88
N ASP A 121 13.24 -1.55 -5.51
CA ASP A 121 14.54 -1.18 -4.94
C ASP A 121 14.38 -0.27 -3.72
N ILE A 122 13.43 0.65 -3.75
CA ILE A 122 13.10 1.52 -2.61
C ILE A 122 12.66 0.68 -1.41
N LEU A 123 11.74 -0.26 -1.59
CA LEU A 123 11.24 -1.08 -0.49
C LEU A 123 12.29 -2.01 0.09
N ALA A 124 13.10 -2.64 -0.77
CA ALA A 124 14.16 -3.56 -0.36
C ALA A 124 15.35 -2.82 0.27
N GLY A 125 15.83 -1.76 -0.39
CA GLY A 125 17.01 -1.01 0.04
C GLY A 125 16.83 -0.25 1.35
N ASN A 126 15.60 0.15 1.66
CA ASN A 126 15.29 0.87 2.90
C ASN A 126 14.58 0.00 3.94
N GLU A 127 14.39 -1.29 3.69
CA GLU A 127 13.66 -2.19 4.59
C GLU A 127 12.33 -1.57 5.06
N CYS A 128 11.51 -1.07 4.14
CA CYS A 128 10.28 -0.34 4.46
C CYS A 128 9.01 -0.98 3.90
N GLY A 129 9.12 -2.21 3.39
CA GLY A 129 7.99 -2.97 2.87
C GLY A 129 8.41 -4.29 2.24
N ILE A 130 7.44 -4.98 1.65
CA ILE A 130 7.67 -6.22 0.90
C ILE A 130 7.13 -6.04 -0.50
N PHE A 131 7.99 -6.27 -1.49
CA PHE A 131 7.63 -6.26 -2.90
C PHE A 131 7.37 -7.67 -3.41
N THR A 132 6.29 -7.84 -4.16
CA THR A 132 5.96 -9.04 -4.92
C THR A 132 5.57 -8.65 -6.34
N LYS A 133 5.88 -9.50 -7.32
CA LYS A 133 5.54 -9.22 -8.72
C LYS A 133 4.03 -9.17 -8.93
N ALA A 134 3.57 -8.23 -9.75
CA ALA A 134 2.15 -8.11 -10.09
C ALA A 134 1.55 -9.43 -10.55
N GLY A 135 0.44 -9.83 -9.95
CA GLY A 135 -0.26 -11.07 -10.23
C GLY A 135 0.28 -12.33 -9.52
N ASP A 136 1.43 -12.25 -8.83
CA ASP A 136 1.91 -13.36 -8.01
C ASP A 136 1.12 -13.43 -6.70
N LYS A 137 -0.01 -14.12 -6.75
CA LYS A 137 -0.94 -14.29 -5.63
C LYS A 137 -0.30 -14.98 -4.43
N GLU A 138 0.47 -16.04 -4.68
CA GLU A 138 1.06 -16.85 -3.59
C GLU A 138 2.17 -16.09 -2.87
N ALA A 139 3.05 -15.39 -3.60
CA ALA A 139 4.06 -14.55 -2.98
C ALA A 139 3.41 -13.40 -2.19
N PHE A 140 2.35 -12.80 -2.73
CA PHE A 140 1.62 -11.72 -2.06
C PHE A 140 0.94 -12.20 -0.77
N LYS A 141 0.24 -13.33 -0.80
CA LYS A 141 -0.35 -13.94 0.39
C LYS A 141 0.70 -14.22 1.48
N LYS A 142 1.85 -14.80 1.09
CA LYS A 142 2.96 -15.06 2.01
C LYS A 142 3.53 -13.77 2.62
N SER A 143 3.58 -12.67 1.87
CA SER A 143 4.06 -11.38 2.38
C SER A 143 3.13 -10.80 3.46
N ILE A 144 1.82 -10.96 3.30
CA ILE A 144 0.83 -10.56 4.30
C ILE A 144 1.00 -11.39 5.58
N ILE A 145 1.08 -12.72 5.45
CA ILE A 145 1.25 -13.62 6.58
C ILE A 145 2.56 -13.33 7.32
N LYS A 146 3.66 -13.06 6.60
CA LYS A 146 4.95 -12.71 7.18
C LYS A 146 4.88 -11.48 8.10
N LEU A 147 4.16 -10.43 7.71
CA LEU A 147 3.99 -9.25 8.56
C LEU A 147 3.02 -9.52 9.72
N TYR A 148 1.97 -10.30 9.49
CA TYR A 148 1.04 -10.72 10.55
C TYR A 148 1.76 -11.52 11.65
N GLU A 149 2.58 -12.48 11.30
CA GLU A 149 3.34 -13.32 12.24
C GLU A 149 4.51 -12.59 12.91
N ASN A 150 5.00 -11.49 12.31
CA ASN A 150 6.14 -10.73 12.82
C ASN A 150 5.81 -9.25 13.00
N ARG A 151 5.15 -8.93 14.10
CA ARG A 151 4.74 -7.55 14.44
C ARG A 151 5.92 -6.60 14.63
N GLU A 152 7.06 -7.09 15.11
CA GLU A 152 8.28 -6.28 15.24
C GLU A 152 8.85 -5.91 13.87
N LEU A 153 8.84 -6.84 12.92
CA LEU A 153 9.22 -6.54 11.53
C LEU A 153 8.28 -5.50 10.90
N CYS A 154 6.98 -5.65 11.15
CA CYS A 154 5.98 -4.69 10.69
C CYS A 154 6.29 -3.29 11.21
N LYS A 155 6.54 -3.14 12.50
CA LYS A 155 6.91 -1.89 13.15
C LYS A 155 8.24 -1.32 12.63
N LYS A 156 9.27 -2.17 12.48
CA LYS A 156 10.57 -1.79 11.92
C LYS A 156 10.39 -1.19 10.52
N TYR A 157 9.67 -1.89 9.64
CA TYR A 157 9.47 -1.43 8.27
C TYR A 157 8.66 -0.13 8.19
N GLY A 158 7.66 0.03 9.05
CA GLY A 158 6.91 1.27 9.14
C GLY A 158 7.77 2.46 9.59
N THR A 159 8.62 2.26 10.61
CA THR A 159 9.56 3.29 11.09
C THR A 159 10.56 3.69 10.00
N ASN A 160 11.15 2.71 9.32
CA ASN A 160 12.10 2.95 8.24
C ASN A 160 11.45 3.71 7.07
N GLY A 161 10.22 3.33 6.69
CA GLY A 161 9.48 4.01 5.64
C GLY A 161 9.23 5.48 5.98
N ARG A 162 8.81 5.78 7.20
CA ARG A 162 8.64 7.17 7.63
C ARG A 162 9.96 7.94 7.60
N GLN A 163 11.06 7.35 8.08
CA GLN A 163 12.37 7.99 8.04
C GLN A 163 12.78 8.31 6.60
N PHE A 164 12.61 7.36 5.67
CA PHE A 164 12.88 7.59 4.25
C PHE A 164 12.11 8.80 3.69
N VAL A 165 10.82 8.93 4.01
CA VAL A 165 10.01 10.07 3.56
C VAL A 165 10.51 11.37 4.17
N MET A 166 10.83 11.39 5.46
CA MET A 166 11.34 12.58 6.15
C MET A 166 12.67 13.07 5.57
N ASP A 167 13.55 12.14 5.20
CA ASP A 167 14.89 12.47 4.69
C ASP A 167 14.88 12.85 3.20
N ASN A 168 13.89 12.37 2.42
CA ASN A 168 13.98 12.45 0.95
C ASN A 168 12.81 13.17 0.27
N LEU A 169 11.61 13.20 0.88
CA LEU A 169 10.36 13.51 0.19
C LEU A 169 9.53 14.59 0.89
N THR A 170 10.04 15.25 1.94
CA THR A 170 9.33 16.40 2.50
C THR A 170 9.28 17.53 1.46
N ARG A 171 8.34 18.45 1.66
CA ARG A 171 8.20 19.62 0.79
C ARG A 171 9.50 20.42 0.73
N GLU A 172 10.17 20.61 1.87
CA GLU A 172 11.42 21.33 2.01
C GLU A 172 12.54 20.66 1.20
N VAL A 173 12.74 19.35 1.41
CA VAL A 173 13.76 18.56 0.72
C VAL A 173 13.50 18.54 -0.80
N GLY A 174 12.26 18.30 -1.20
CA GLY A 174 11.87 18.30 -2.63
C GLY A 174 12.08 19.65 -3.28
N THR A 175 11.66 20.75 -2.64
CA THR A 175 11.84 22.09 -3.16
C THR A 175 13.32 22.45 -3.28
N GLN A 176 14.15 22.08 -2.29
CA GLN A 176 15.59 22.34 -2.34
C GLN A 176 16.26 21.67 -3.53
N LYS A 177 15.92 20.40 -3.81
CA LYS A 177 16.44 19.69 -4.99
C LYS A 177 16.14 20.42 -6.31
N TYR A 178 14.93 20.96 -6.47
CA TYR A 178 14.60 21.77 -7.65
C TYR A 178 15.41 23.07 -7.71
N VAL A 179 15.58 23.76 -6.59
CA VAL A 179 16.39 24.99 -6.53
C VAL A 179 17.83 24.72 -6.91
N ASP A 180 18.41 23.60 -6.45
CA ASP A 180 19.78 23.23 -6.73
C ASP A 180 19.99 22.93 -8.24
N VAL A 181 19.11 22.19 -8.88
CA VAL A 181 19.13 21.95 -10.32
C VAL A 181 19.01 23.26 -11.12
N ILE A 182 18.09 24.17 -10.72
CA ILE A 182 17.96 25.49 -11.39
C ILE A 182 19.25 26.29 -11.28
N LYS A 183 19.88 26.32 -10.10
CA LYS A 183 21.16 27.03 -9.91
C LYS A 183 22.27 26.45 -10.75
N GLU A 184 22.38 25.13 -10.84
CA GLU A 184 23.38 24.44 -11.68
C GLU A 184 23.21 24.84 -13.13
N VAL A 185 22.01 24.69 -13.71
CA VAL A 185 21.73 25.07 -15.10
C VAL A 185 21.98 26.57 -15.38
N CYS A 186 21.71 27.45 -14.41
CA CYS A 186 21.96 28.88 -14.56
C CYS A 186 23.45 29.25 -14.45
N SER A 187 24.25 28.45 -13.74
CA SER A 187 25.69 28.69 -13.58
C SER A 187 26.54 28.20 -14.76
N GLU A 188 26.00 27.34 -15.61
CA GLU A 188 26.65 26.84 -16.83
C GLU A 188 26.57 27.83 -18.03
N LYS A 189 26.02 29.01 -17.82
CA LYS A 189 25.98 30.11 -18.80
C LYS A 189 26.97 31.20 -18.44
#